data_a32ece9a964bf65d97cb89feabf735b6
#
_entry.id   a32ece9a964bf65d97cb89feabf735b6
#
_cell.length_a   1.000
_cell.length_b   1.000
_cell.length_c   1.000
_cell.angle_alpha   90.00
_cell.angle_beta   90.00
_cell.angle_gamma   90.00
#
_symmetry.space_group_name_H-M   'P 1'
#
loop_
_entity.id
_entity.type
_entity.pdbx_description
1 polymer ?
#
loop_
_entity_poly.entity_id
_entity_poly.type
_entity_poly.pdbx_seq_one_letter_code
_entity_poly.pdbx_strand_id
1 'polypeptide(L)'
;MANEQADKYGGVHGRSGIAGAEAWPAAIREALANHEIVAITSGLSDLREAEALLQAERPERWVRLEWGMGSAYNREQFHALQQATGAAVLPFFISREGVIGGLPELREYLGHGGSHAAAPAARSDASAPAVTVLGYGGLIPFAFFGVAAWMARPEWQAFALEALALYGAVILSFLGAIHWGIYLVDRQHRVGPLQAPVWAVVPSILAWLALLQPLQESLMTLAVLFLGVLWVDRASLRQRALPPGYLGLRLVLTAGAMLALASGLAVTLLA
;
A
#
# COMPACT_ATOMS: atom_id res chain seq x y z
N MET A 1 -24.90 22.62 -33.26
CA MET A 1 -23.80 21.68 -33.10
C MET A 1 -23.28 21.83 -31.68
N ALA A 2 -23.94 21.25 -30.73
CA ALA A 2 -23.53 21.13 -29.34
C ALA A 2 -24.46 20.05 -28.74
N ASN A 3 -24.04 18.80 -28.69
CA ASN A 3 -24.62 17.78 -27.83
C ASN A 3 -24.10 16.37 -28.20
N GLU A 4 -22.81 16.11 -28.10
CA GLU A 4 -22.26 14.78 -28.39
C GLU A 4 -21.05 14.40 -27.53
N GLN A 5 -21.01 14.85 -26.28
CA GLN A 5 -19.90 14.51 -25.34
C GLN A 5 -20.33 14.19 -23.90
N ALA A 6 -21.59 13.86 -23.67
CA ALA A 6 -22.11 13.61 -22.31
C ALA A 6 -22.53 12.16 -22.04
N ASP A 7 -22.08 11.18 -22.84
CA ASP A 7 -22.56 9.78 -22.70
C ASP A 7 -21.42 8.76 -22.62
N LYS A 8 -20.39 9.01 -21.80
CA LYS A 8 -19.28 8.07 -21.61
C LYS A 8 -19.05 7.62 -20.16
N TYR A 9 -19.92 8.00 -19.25
CA TYR A 9 -19.94 7.50 -17.86
C TYR A 9 -21.37 7.17 -17.41
N GLY A 10 -22.10 6.48 -18.29
CA GLY A 10 -23.41 5.93 -17.98
C GLY A 10 -23.30 4.86 -16.93
N GLY A 11 -23.94 5.08 -15.78
CA GLY A 11 -24.07 4.12 -14.70
C GLY A 11 -24.69 2.81 -15.22
N VAL A 12 -24.07 1.69 -14.86
CA VAL A 12 -24.60 0.35 -15.10
C VAL A 12 -25.75 0.11 -14.11
N HIS A 13 -26.88 0.78 -14.30
CA HIS A 13 -28.18 0.36 -13.80
C HIS A 13 -28.89 -0.41 -14.93
N GLY A 14 -28.41 -1.63 -15.20
CA GLY A 14 -29.03 -2.57 -16.10
C GLY A 14 -29.44 -3.82 -15.33
N ARG A 15 -30.73 -4.00 -15.07
CA ARG A 15 -31.35 -5.29 -14.74
C ARG A 15 -30.93 -6.30 -15.81
N SER A 16 -29.84 -7.01 -15.59
CA SER A 16 -29.45 -8.15 -16.41
C SER A 16 -29.91 -9.40 -15.67
N GLY A 17 -31.16 -9.81 -15.98
CA GLY A 17 -31.68 -11.08 -15.48
C GLY A 17 -30.82 -12.24 -15.97
N ILE A 18 -30.74 -13.25 -15.13
CA ILE A 18 -30.39 -14.69 -15.30
C ILE A 18 -29.51 -15.12 -16.51
N ALA A 19 -29.47 -14.39 -17.62
CA ALA A 19 -28.66 -14.69 -18.80
C ALA A 19 -27.13 -14.65 -18.57
N GLY A 20 -26.67 -14.06 -17.47
CA GLY A 20 -25.25 -14.02 -17.09
C GLY A 20 -24.79 -15.18 -16.19
N ALA A 21 -25.72 -15.89 -15.55
CA ALA A 21 -25.39 -16.92 -14.56
C ALA A 21 -24.71 -18.16 -15.18
N GLU A 22 -24.98 -18.47 -16.44
CA GLU A 22 -24.34 -19.60 -17.15
C GLU A 22 -22.84 -19.34 -17.42
N ALA A 23 -22.44 -18.07 -17.52
CA ALA A 23 -21.05 -17.69 -17.72
C ALA A 23 -20.20 -17.70 -16.42
N TRP A 24 -20.84 -17.91 -15.27
CA TRP A 24 -20.11 -17.92 -14.00
C TRP A 24 -19.36 -19.22 -13.77
N PRO A 25 -18.23 -19.18 -13.08
CA PRO A 25 -17.51 -20.37 -12.67
C PRO A 25 -18.40 -21.41 -12.00
N ALA A 26 -18.14 -22.69 -12.25
CA ALA A 26 -18.97 -23.80 -11.76
C ALA A 26 -19.12 -23.77 -10.22
N ALA A 27 -18.07 -23.46 -9.50
CA ALA A 27 -18.08 -23.34 -8.04
C ALA A 27 -19.09 -22.28 -7.53
N ILE A 28 -19.22 -21.16 -8.23
CA ILE A 28 -20.21 -20.12 -7.88
C ILE A 28 -21.62 -20.59 -8.15
N ARG A 29 -21.85 -21.26 -9.27
CA ARG A 29 -23.18 -21.79 -9.63
C ARG A 29 -23.64 -22.86 -8.64
N GLU A 30 -22.75 -23.75 -8.22
CA GLU A 30 -23.01 -24.76 -7.22
C GLU A 30 -23.31 -24.15 -5.85
N ALA A 31 -22.54 -23.15 -5.45
CA ALA A 31 -22.76 -22.44 -4.20
C ALA A 31 -24.10 -21.69 -4.17
N LEU A 32 -24.49 -21.04 -5.27
CA LEU A 32 -25.78 -20.34 -5.41
C LEU A 32 -26.98 -21.31 -5.49
N ALA A 33 -26.79 -22.57 -5.86
CA ALA A 33 -27.86 -23.56 -5.81
C ALA A 33 -28.34 -23.78 -4.35
N ASN A 34 -27.44 -23.71 -3.39
CA ASN A 34 -27.71 -23.98 -1.98
C ASN A 34 -27.82 -22.71 -1.11
N HIS A 35 -27.27 -21.58 -1.56
CA HIS A 35 -27.24 -20.34 -0.78
C HIS A 35 -27.77 -19.15 -1.59
N GLU A 36 -28.21 -18.09 -0.91
CA GLU A 36 -28.71 -16.88 -1.57
C GLU A 36 -27.58 -15.95 -2.01
N ILE A 37 -26.51 -15.87 -1.18
CA ILE A 37 -25.37 -14.98 -1.41
C ILE A 37 -24.08 -15.78 -1.34
N VAL A 38 -23.19 -15.53 -2.30
CA VAL A 38 -21.83 -16.08 -2.32
C VAL A 38 -20.83 -14.93 -2.13
N ALA A 39 -20.01 -15.04 -1.09
CA ALA A 39 -18.89 -14.16 -0.83
C ALA A 39 -17.60 -14.77 -1.40
N ILE A 40 -17.05 -14.18 -2.44
CA ILE A 40 -15.80 -14.61 -3.07
C ILE A 40 -14.65 -13.80 -2.46
N THR A 41 -13.66 -14.50 -1.95
CA THR A 41 -12.60 -13.92 -1.13
C THR A 41 -11.24 -14.48 -1.49
N SER A 42 -10.19 -13.78 -1.07
CA SER A 42 -8.83 -14.33 -0.99
C SER A 42 -8.41 -14.47 0.47
N GLY A 43 -7.36 -15.22 0.76
CA GLY A 43 -6.83 -15.34 2.12
C GLY A 43 -6.38 -14.00 2.76
N LEU A 44 -6.32 -12.93 1.97
CA LEU A 44 -5.97 -11.57 2.40
C LEU A 44 -7.19 -10.63 2.50
N SER A 45 -8.40 -11.12 2.16
CA SER A 45 -9.61 -10.29 2.21
C SER A 45 -10.09 -10.10 3.66
N ASP A 46 -10.27 -8.84 4.08
CA ASP A 46 -10.94 -8.56 5.35
C ASP A 46 -12.46 -8.65 5.17
N LEU A 47 -13.07 -9.62 5.83
CA LEU A 47 -14.49 -9.93 5.74
C LEU A 47 -15.26 -9.63 7.03
N ARG A 48 -14.60 -9.22 8.11
CA ARG A 48 -15.24 -9.08 9.43
C ARG A 48 -16.53 -8.27 9.39
N GLU A 49 -16.54 -7.18 8.63
CA GLU A 49 -17.72 -6.34 8.50
C GLU A 49 -18.79 -7.00 7.61
N ALA A 50 -18.40 -7.57 6.48
CA ALA A 50 -19.33 -8.27 5.60
C ALA A 50 -19.95 -9.48 6.28
N GLU A 51 -19.17 -10.25 7.03
CA GLU A 51 -19.64 -11.40 7.82
C GLU A 51 -20.63 -10.96 8.90
N ALA A 52 -20.33 -9.88 9.62
CA ALA A 52 -21.24 -9.35 10.64
C ALA A 52 -22.59 -8.92 10.04
N LEU A 53 -22.57 -8.22 8.89
CA LEU A 53 -23.79 -7.82 8.17
C LEU A 53 -24.57 -9.01 7.66
N LEU A 54 -23.91 -9.96 6.99
CA LEU A 54 -24.55 -11.15 6.44
C LEU A 54 -25.10 -12.06 7.54
N GLN A 55 -24.39 -12.19 8.66
CA GLN A 55 -24.84 -12.98 9.78
C GLN A 55 -26.05 -12.35 10.50
N ALA A 56 -26.11 -11.04 10.56
CA ALA A 56 -27.22 -10.32 11.17
C ALA A 56 -28.50 -10.38 10.29
N GLU A 57 -28.36 -10.18 8.97
CA GLU A 57 -29.49 -10.01 8.06
C GLU A 57 -29.90 -11.30 7.33
N ARG A 58 -28.97 -12.19 7.07
CA ARG A 58 -29.16 -13.41 6.28
C ARG A 58 -28.43 -14.62 6.90
N PRO A 59 -28.66 -14.97 8.19
CA PRO A 59 -28.00 -16.10 8.81
C PRO A 59 -28.26 -17.38 8.00
N GLU A 60 -27.20 -18.18 7.81
CA GLU A 60 -27.21 -19.47 7.08
C GLU A 60 -27.61 -19.41 5.60
N ARG A 61 -27.82 -18.21 5.02
CA ARG A 61 -28.20 -18.06 3.61
C ARG A 61 -27.06 -17.63 2.72
N TRP A 62 -25.88 -17.53 3.24
CA TRP A 62 -24.69 -17.16 2.50
C TRP A 62 -23.55 -18.15 2.70
N VAL A 63 -22.62 -18.18 1.74
CA VAL A 63 -21.43 -19.04 1.80
C VAL A 63 -20.20 -18.27 1.35
N ARG A 64 -19.07 -18.60 1.94
CA ARG A 64 -17.75 -18.07 1.57
C ARG A 64 -17.04 -19.04 0.63
N LEU A 65 -16.60 -18.54 -0.52
CA LEU A 65 -15.67 -19.21 -1.42
C LEU A 65 -14.30 -18.52 -1.32
N GLU A 66 -13.32 -19.23 -0.79
CA GLU A 66 -11.97 -18.70 -0.67
C GLU A 66 -11.11 -19.18 -1.85
N TRP A 67 -10.69 -18.20 -2.67
CA TRP A 67 -9.80 -18.43 -3.79
C TRP A 67 -8.39 -17.91 -3.49
N GLY A 68 -7.54 -18.76 -2.91
CA GLY A 68 -6.13 -18.45 -2.69
C GLY A 68 -5.40 -18.25 -4.02
N MET A 69 -4.82 -17.08 -4.24
CA MET A 69 -4.18 -16.71 -5.52
C MET A 69 -2.91 -17.51 -5.84
N GLY A 70 -2.41 -18.34 -4.93
CA GLY A 70 -1.30 -19.27 -5.17
C GLY A 70 -1.64 -20.41 -6.14
N SER A 71 -2.92 -20.80 -6.26
CA SER A 71 -3.38 -21.86 -7.15
C SER A 71 -3.62 -21.34 -8.58
N ALA A 72 -3.12 -22.06 -9.59
CA ALA A 72 -3.42 -21.75 -11.00
C ALA A 72 -4.92 -21.85 -11.29
N TYR A 73 -5.58 -22.86 -10.75
CA TYR A 73 -7.02 -23.06 -10.87
C TYR A 73 -7.81 -21.86 -10.32
N ASN A 74 -7.47 -21.38 -9.11
CA ASN A 74 -8.18 -20.24 -8.52
C ASN A 74 -7.98 -18.94 -9.31
N ARG A 75 -6.78 -18.73 -9.89
CA ARG A 75 -6.53 -17.59 -10.76
C ARG A 75 -7.37 -17.64 -12.03
N GLU A 76 -7.51 -18.82 -12.62
CA GLU A 76 -8.36 -19.02 -13.81
C GLU A 76 -9.84 -18.75 -13.48
N GLN A 77 -10.34 -19.28 -12.36
CA GLN A 77 -11.70 -19.00 -11.88
C GLN A 77 -11.91 -17.49 -11.64
N PHE A 78 -10.94 -16.81 -11.05
CA PHE A 78 -11.02 -15.36 -10.84
C PHE A 78 -11.00 -14.58 -12.15
N HIS A 79 -10.19 -14.98 -13.13
CA HIS A 79 -10.20 -14.36 -14.47
C HIS A 79 -11.53 -14.59 -15.19
N ALA A 80 -12.10 -15.80 -15.14
CA ALA A 80 -13.42 -16.06 -15.70
C ALA A 80 -14.49 -15.18 -15.02
N LEU A 81 -14.44 -15.04 -13.70
CA LEU A 81 -15.33 -14.14 -12.97
C LEU A 81 -15.16 -12.69 -13.41
N GLN A 82 -13.91 -12.20 -13.57
CA GLN A 82 -13.64 -10.85 -14.03
C GLN A 82 -14.22 -10.58 -15.42
N GLN A 83 -14.10 -11.54 -16.33
CA GLN A 83 -14.65 -11.42 -17.68
C GLN A 83 -16.19 -11.40 -17.67
N ALA A 84 -16.81 -12.21 -16.81
CA ALA A 84 -18.26 -12.33 -16.72
C ALA A 84 -18.94 -11.16 -15.99
N THR A 85 -18.26 -10.54 -15.01
CA THR A 85 -18.88 -9.58 -14.08
C THR A 85 -18.22 -8.21 -14.05
N GLY A 86 -17.03 -8.05 -14.62
CA GLY A 86 -16.21 -6.86 -14.47
C GLY A 86 -15.59 -6.73 -13.07
N ALA A 87 -15.66 -7.76 -12.20
CA ALA A 87 -15.11 -7.76 -10.85
C ALA A 87 -13.61 -7.49 -10.88
N ALA A 88 -13.18 -6.41 -10.24
CA ALA A 88 -11.76 -6.04 -10.22
C ALA A 88 -11.06 -6.34 -8.89
N VAL A 89 -11.83 -6.51 -7.81
CA VAL A 89 -11.29 -6.58 -6.43
C VAL A 89 -12.07 -7.61 -5.61
N LEU A 90 -11.39 -8.26 -4.65
CA LEU A 90 -11.99 -9.09 -3.62
C LEU A 90 -11.97 -8.35 -2.27
N PRO A 91 -12.95 -8.53 -1.39
CA PRO A 91 -14.09 -9.45 -1.52
C PRO A 91 -15.13 -8.99 -2.55
N PHE A 92 -15.82 -9.95 -3.17
CA PHE A 92 -16.85 -9.72 -4.17
C PHE A 92 -18.07 -10.59 -3.86
N PHE A 93 -19.28 -10.02 -3.99
CA PHE A 93 -20.53 -10.66 -3.59
C PHE A 93 -21.45 -10.85 -4.78
N ILE A 94 -22.05 -12.03 -4.84
CA ILE A 94 -23.00 -12.42 -5.89
C ILE A 94 -24.23 -13.02 -5.22
N SER A 95 -25.41 -12.63 -5.68
CA SER A 95 -26.68 -13.25 -5.26
C SER A 95 -27.28 -14.09 -6.38
N ARG A 96 -28.37 -14.80 -6.09
CA ARG A 96 -29.17 -15.51 -7.12
C ARG A 96 -29.76 -14.53 -8.15
N GLU A 97 -29.97 -13.29 -7.77
CA GLU A 97 -30.57 -12.25 -8.63
C GLU A 97 -29.53 -11.59 -9.55
N GLY A 98 -28.23 -11.75 -9.25
CA GLY A 98 -27.16 -11.18 -10.04
C GLY A 98 -25.94 -10.74 -9.22
N VAL A 99 -25.11 -9.93 -9.83
CA VAL A 99 -23.93 -9.34 -9.23
C VAL A 99 -24.35 -8.29 -8.21
N ILE A 100 -23.86 -8.42 -6.97
CA ILE A 100 -23.98 -7.38 -5.93
C ILE A 100 -22.81 -6.40 -6.07
N GLY A 101 -21.56 -6.88 -6.06
CA GLY A 101 -20.37 -6.05 -6.12
C GLY A 101 -19.45 -6.23 -4.90
N GLY A 102 -18.86 -5.14 -4.43
CA GLY A 102 -18.03 -5.12 -3.22
C GLY A 102 -18.84 -4.88 -1.94
N LEU A 103 -18.13 -4.52 -0.85
CA LEU A 103 -18.77 -4.26 0.45
C LEU A 103 -19.75 -3.06 0.44
N PRO A 104 -19.49 -1.96 -0.26
CA PRO A 104 -20.46 -0.85 -0.36
C PRO A 104 -21.79 -1.29 -0.98
N GLU A 105 -21.73 -2.03 -2.08
CA GLU A 105 -22.90 -2.52 -2.81
C GLU A 105 -23.65 -3.60 -2.00
N LEU A 106 -22.92 -4.42 -1.21
CA LEU A 106 -23.52 -5.38 -0.28
C LEU A 106 -24.35 -4.67 0.79
N ARG A 107 -23.88 -3.55 1.35
CA ARG A 107 -24.63 -2.76 2.32
C ARG A 107 -25.92 -2.22 1.72
N GLU A 108 -25.87 -1.71 0.51
CA GLU A 108 -27.05 -1.23 -0.21
C GLU A 108 -28.03 -2.36 -0.47
N TYR A 109 -27.55 -3.51 -0.93
CA TYR A 109 -28.34 -4.70 -1.21
C TYR A 109 -29.08 -5.21 0.06
N LEU A 110 -28.43 -5.16 1.23
CA LEU A 110 -29.03 -5.56 2.51
C LEU A 110 -29.95 -4.49 3.13
N GLY A 111 -30.21 -3.38 2.44
CA GLY A 111 -31.10 -2.32 2.94
C GLY A 111 -30.45 -1.33 3.90
N HIS A 112 -29.14 -1.39 4.08
CA HIS A 112 -28.37 -0.44 4.90
C HIS A 112 -27.95 0.81 4.11
N GLY A 113 -28.52 1.05 2.94
CA GLY A 113 -28.23 2.15 2.02
C GLY A 113 -28.81 3.52 2.40
N GLY A 114 -29.36 3.68 3.57
CA GLY A 114 -30.04 4.91 4.01
C GLY A 114 -29.25 5.87 4.90
N SER A 115 -28.00 5.62 5.13
CA SER A 115 -27.15 6.53 5.89
C SER A 115 -25.84 6.77 5.14
N HIS A 116 -25.67 7.96 4.56
CA HIS A 116 -24.36 8.57 4.42
C HIS A 116 -23.78 8.83 5.83
N ALA A 117 -23.93 7.88 6.71
CA ALA A 117 -23.24 7.82 7.97
C ALA A 117 -21.91 7.18 7.71
N ALA A 118 -20.90 8.02 7.71
CA ALA A 118 -19.51 7.69 7.76
C ALA A 118 -19.13 6.63 6.71
N ALA A 119 -18.39 7.08 5.71
CA ALA A 119 -17.39 6.21 5.06
C ALA A 119 -16.87 5.25 6.11
N PRO A 120 -16.73 3.92 5.81
CA PRO A 120 -16.42 2.90 6.81
C PRO A 120 -15.41 3.50 7.73
N ALA A 121 -15.74 3.56 9.00
CA ALA A 121 -14.93 4.23 10.01
C ALA A 121 -13.52 3.83 9.65
N ALA A 122 -12.80 4.80 9.12
CA ALA A 122 -11.50 4.63 8.49
C ALA A 122 -10.84 3.57 9.32
N ARG A 123 -10.47 2.41 8.75
CA ARG A 123 -9.90 1.27 9.46
C ARG A 123 -9.29 1.84 10.67
N SER A 124 -9.89 1.58 11.85
CA SER A 124 -9.45 2.24 13.07
C SER A 124 -7.94 2.12 13.00
N ASP A 125 -7.27 3.25 12.79
CA ASP A 125 -5.85 3.31 12.44
C ASP A 125 -4.99 2.74 13.58
N ALA A 126 -5.33 1.55 14.03
CA ALA A 126 -4.50 0.82 14.99
C ALA A 126 -3.09 0.58 14.44
N SER A 127 -2.94 0.60 13.10
CA SER A 127 -1.63 0.60 12.46
C SER A 127 -0.99 1.98 12.34
N ALA A 128 -1.79 3.07 12.31
CA ALA A 128 -1.25 4.43 12.19
C ALA A 128 -0.34 4.82 13.37
N PRO A 129 -0.71 4.61 14.65
CA PRO A 129 0.19 4.86 15.77
C PRO A 129 1.42 3.94 15.73
N ALA A 130 1.29 2.66 15.34
CA ALA A 130 2.42 1.75 15.24
C ALA A 130 3.41 2.19 14.14
N VAL A 131 2.94 2.57 12.97
CA VAL A 131 3.79 3.09 11.88
C VAL A 131 4.49 4.38 12.31
N THR A 132 3.80 5.26 13.01
CA THR A 132 4.36 6.51 13.52
C THR A 132 5.42 6.25 14.58
N VAL A 133 5.15 5.40 15.57
CA VAL A 133 6.09 5.03 16.64
C VAL A 133 7.34 4.36 16.06
N LEU A 134 7.17 3.37 15.17
CA LEU A 134 8.30 2.70 14.51
C LEU A 134 9.08 3.65 13.61
N GLY A 135 8.39 4.56 12.91
CA GLY A 135 9.02 5.60 12.11
C GLY A 135 9.94 6.49 12.96
N TYR A 136 9.43 7.06 14.05
CA TYR A 136 10.25 7.86 14.97
C TYR A 136 11.35 7.02 15.65
N GLY A 137 11.08 5.74 15.96
CA GLY A 137 12.09 4.80 16.42
C GLY A 137 13.28 4.68 15.47
N GLY A 138 13.05 4.81 14.16
CA GLY A 138 14.10 4.85 13.14
C GLY A 138 15.05 6.05 13.24
N LEU A 139 14.70 7.12 13.97
CA LEU A 139 15.61 8.24 14.25
C LEU A 139 16.56 7.98 15.41
N ILE A 140 16.28 6.99 16.25
CA ILE A 140 17.12 6.72 17.44
C ILE A 140 18.58 6.44 17.07
N PRO A 141 18.90 5.53 16.10
CA PRO A 141 20.30 5.31 15.72
C PRO A 141 20.94 6.55 15.08
N PHE A 142 20.20 7.33 14.30
CA PHE A 142 20.68 8.59 13.74
C PHE A 142 21.09 9.56 14.85
N ALA A 143 20.22 9.79 15.83
CA ALA A 143 20.51 10.67 16.96
C ALA A 143 21.66 10.14 17.80
N PHE A 144 21.66 8.84 18.09
CA PHE A 144 22.71 8.21 18.89
C PHE A 144 24.09 8.36 18.23
N PHE A 145 24.27 7.95 16.98
CA PHE A 145 25.57 8.02 16.31
C PHE A 145 25.96 9.46 15.96
N GLY A 146 25.00 10.33 15.64
CA GLY A 146 25.26 11.74 15.43
C GLY A 146 25.82 12.44 16.68
N VAL A 147 25.33 12.11 17.87
CA VAL A 147 25.85 12.62 19.15
C VAL A 147 27.14 11.88 19.54
N ALA A 148 27.19 10.56 19.38
CA ALA A 148 28.37 9.76 19.72
C ALA A 148 29.62 10.23 18.97
N ALA A 149 29.48 10.66 17.70
CA ALA A 149 30.58 11.20 16.91
C ALA A 149 31.27 12.42 17.56
N TRP A 150 30.56 13.20 18.39
CA TRP A 150 31.13 14.33 19.11
C TRP A 150 31.70 13.93 20.49
N MET A 151 31.12 12.95 21.13
CA MET A 151 31.44 12.58 22.53
C MET A 151 32.40 11.41 22.62
N ALA A 152 32.57 10.65 21.53
CA ALA A 152 33.42 9.48 21.51
C ALA A 152 34.90 9.89 21.60
N ARG A 153 35.70 9.01 22.25
CA ARG A 153 37.16 9.11 22.20
C ARG A 153 37.62 8.92 20.73
N PRO A 154 38.82 9.46 20.38
CA PRO A 154 39.30 9.37 18.99
C PRO A 154 39.24 7.97 18.37
N GLU A 155 39.54 6.95 19.17
CA GLU A 155 39.50 5.55 18.73
C GLU A 155 38.10 5.03 18.36
N TRP A 156 37.04 5.63 18.91
CA TRP A 156 35.65 5.25 18.66
C TRP A 156 34.92 6.22 17.73
N GLN A 157 35.48 7.37 17.45
CA GLN A 157 34.87 8.41 16.64
C GLN A 157 34.67 7.95 15.19
N ALA A 158 35.69 7.32 14.59
CA ALA A 158 35.61 6.75 13.25
C ALA A 158 34.47 5.71 13.16
N PHE A 159 34.40 4.81 14.13
CA PHE A 159 33.31 3.82 14.20
C PHE A 159 31.93 4.46 14.29
N ALA A 160 31.75 5.51 15.10
CA ALA A 160 30.46 6.19 15.22
C ALA A 160 30.02 6.84 13.89
N LEU A 161 30.96 7.45 13.18
CA LEU A 161 30.70 8.06 11.87
C LEU A 161 30.43 7.03 10.77
N GLU A 162 31.16 5.92 10.74
CA GLU A 162 30.93 4.81 9.83
C GLU A 162 29.56 4.15 10.10
N ALA A 163 29.22 3.92 11.36
CA ALA A 163 27.92 3.38 11.76
C ALA A 163 26.76 4.31 11.34
N LEU A 164 26.95 5.63 11.45
CA LEU A 164 25.99 6.63 10.98
C LEU A 164 25.77 6.53 9.46
N ALA A 165 26.86 6.44 8.68
CA ALA A 165 26.79 6.30 7.22
C ALA A 165 26.12 4.97 6.83
N LEU A 166 26.53 3.85 7.44
CA LEU A 166 25.94 2.53 7.18
C LEU A 166 24.44 2.53 7.48
N TYR A 167 24.03 3.09 8.61
CA TYR A 167 22.62 3.17 8.97
C TYR A 167 21.85 4.04 7.99
N GLY A 168 22.41 5.17 7.55
CA GLY A 168 21.84 6.02 6.51
C GLY A 168 21.59 5.26 5.22
N ALA A 169 22.53 4.44 4.77
CA ALA A 169 22.40 3.62 3.57
C ALA A 169 21.30 2.54 3.72
N VAL A 170 21.20 1.90 4.88
CA VAL A 170 20.13 0.92 5.18
C VAL A 170 18.76 1.60 5.11
N ILE A 171 18.60 2.78 5.69
CA ILE A 171 17.34 3.52 5.63
C ILE A 171 17.02 3.94 4.19
N LEU A 172 17.97 4.43 3.40
CA LEU A 172 17.72 4.74 1.99
C LEU A 172 17.26 3.53 1.19
N SER A 173 17.84 2.35 1.44
CA SER A 173 17.40 1.10 0.81
C SER A 173 15.95 0.75 1.19
N PHE A 174 15.59 0.90 2.47
CA PHE A 174 14.23 0.70 2.96
C PHE A 174 13.23 1.68 2.30
N LEU A 175 13.61 2.93 2.11
CA LEU A 175 12.77 3.95 1.48
C LEU A 175 12.48 3.63 0.00
N GLY A 176 13.47 3.14 -0.73
CA GLY A 176 13.28 2.64 -2.09
C GLY A 176 12.28 1.48 -2.14
N ALA A 177 12.41 0.51 -1.22
CA ALA A 177 11.56 -0.68 -1.17
C ALA A 177 10.07 -0.36 -0.97
N ILE A 178 9.70 0.78 -0.39
CA ILE A 178 8.30 1.23 -0.26
C ILE A 178 7.64 1.35 -1.65
N HIS A 179 8.35 1.87 -2.65
CA HIS A 179 7.85 1.99 -4.01
C HIS A 179 7.59 0.63 -4.66
N TRP A 180 8.37 -0.39 -4.31
CA TRP A 180 8.11 -1.78 -4.73
C TRP A 180 6.78 -2.29 -4.17
N GLY A 181 6.55 -2.11 -2.87
CA GLY A 181 5.29 -2.49 -2.25
C GLY A 181 4.08 -1.79 -2.87
N ILE A 182 4.19 -0.47 -3.11
CA ILE A 182 3.13 0.30 -3.77
C ILE A 182 2.88 -0.22 -5.19
N TYR A 183 3.92 -0.52 -5.96
CA TYR A 183 3.78 -1.07 -7.32
C TYR A 183 3.06 -2.42 -7.33
N LEU A 184 3.37 -3.31 -6.39
CA LEU A 184 2.75 -4.63 -6.32
C LEU A 184 1.25 -4.59 -5.99
N VAL A 185 0.79 -3.57 -5.26
CA VAL A 185 -0.62 -3.40 -4.88
C VAL A 185 -1.39 -2.44 -5.80
N ASP A 186 -0.70 -1.64 -6.61
CA ASP A 186 -1.31 -0.71 -7.56
C ASP A 186 -1.78 -1.43 -8.83
N ARG A 187 -3.01 -1.93 -8.80
CA ARG A 187 -3.60 -2.68 -9.92
C ARG A 187 -3.91 -1.83 -11.16
N GLN A 188 -3.95 -0.51 -11.02
CA GLN A 188 -4.27 0.39 -12.13
C GLN A 188 -3.04 0.77 -12.95
N HIS A 189 -1.85 0.33 -12.54
CA HIS A 189 -0.57 0.57 -13.22
C HIS A 189 -0.42 2.01 -13.75
N ARG A 190 -0.79 2.99 -12.93
CA ARG A 190 -0.72 4.42 -13.28
C ARG A 190 0.70 4.91 -13.52
N VAL A 191 1.68 4.10 -13.18
CA VAL A 191 3.11 4.33 -13.46
C VAL A 191 3.53 3.32 -14.51
N GLY A 192 4.35 3.74 -15.47
CA GLY A 192 4.87 2.86 -16.51
C GLY A 192 5.52 1.61 -15.92
N PRO A 193 5.46 0.46 -16.62
CA PRO A 193 5.78 -0.86 -16.06
C PRO A 193 7.21 -1.01 -15.52
N LEU A 194 8.12 -0.11 -15.89
CA LEU A 194 9.52 -0.14 -15.45
C LEU A 194 9.89 0.97 -14.47
N GLN A 195 9.17 2.09 -14.43
CA GLN A 195 9.57 3.26 -13.64
C GLN A 195 9.52 3.01 -12.13
N ALA A 196 8.45 2.41 -11.62
CA ALA A 196 8.30 2.17 -10.18
C ALA A 196 9.24 1.08 -9.64
N PRO A 197 9.37 -0.12 -10.27
CA PRO A 197 10.31 -1.13 -9.82
C PRO A 197 11.77 -0.70 -9.98
N VAL A 198 12.13 0.06 -11.03
CA VAL A 198 13.49 0.60 -11.18
C VAL A 198 13.78 1.60 -10.06
N TRP A 199 12.86 2.56 -9.80
CA TRP A 199 13.05 3.51 -8.71
C TRP A 199 13.13 2.85 -7.33
N ALA A 200 12.46 1.72 -7.13
CA ALA A 200 12.54 0.99 -5.87
C ALA A 200 13.95 0.46 -5.54
N VAL A 201 14.77 0.22 -6.56
CA VAL A 201 16.14 -0.32 -6.42
C VAL A 201 17.20 0.78 -6.45
N VAL A 202 16.97 1.87 -7.17
CA VAL A 202 17.93 2.97 -7.36
C VAL A 202 18.50 3.52 -6.06
N PRO A 203 17.70 3.85 -5.01
CA PRO A 203 18.25 4.35 -3.76
C PRO A 203 19.22 3.39 -3.07
N SER A 204 18.97 2.07 -3.16
CA SER A 204 19.84 1.05 -2.57
C SER A 204 21.21 1.01 -3.27
N ILE A 205 21.22 1.05 -4.60
CA ILE A 205 22.47 1.04 -5.37
C ILE A 205 23.25 2.32 -5.11
N LEU A 206 22.59 3.49 -5.14
CA LEU A 206 23.25 4.76 -4.90
C LEU A 206 23.79 4.87 -3.47
N ALA A 207 23.06 4.37 -2.49
CA ALA A 207 23.52 4.32 -1.11
C ALA A 207 24.73 3.41 -0.94
N TRP A 208 24.75 2.25 -1.61
CA TRP A 208 25.91 1.36 -1.63
C TRP A 208 27.12 2.04 -2.27
N LEU A 209 26.96 2.70 -3.41
CA LEU A 209 28.04 3.46 -4.06
C LEU A 209 28.56 4.61 -3.19
N ALA A 210 27.68 5.25 -2.42
CA ALA A 210 28.05 6.28 -1.47
C ALA A 210 28.99 5.73 -0.39
N LEU A 211 28.76 4.50 0.11
CA LEU A 211 29.60 3.85 1.11
C LEU A 211 30.99 3.45 0.61
N LEU A 212 31.22 3.40 -0.69
CA LEU A 212 32.53 3.11 -1.30
C LEU A 212 33.43 4.36 -1.35
N GLN A 213 32.90 5.53 -1.05
CA GLN A 213 33.62 6.80 -1.02
C GLN A 213 34.33 6.99 0.35
N PRO A 214 35.33 7.87 0.45
CA PRO A 214 35.81 8.30 1.73
C PRO A 214 34.69 8.81 2.63
N LEU A 215 34.83 8.68 3.93
CA LEU A 215 33.75 8.87 4.90
C LEU A 215 33.05 10.24 4.78
N GLN A 216 33.80 11.31 4.57
CA GLN A 216 33.25 12.66 4.42
C GLN A 216 32.34 12.76 3.19
N GLU A 217 32.80 12.29 2.04
CA GLU A 217 32.06 12.26 0.77
C GLU A 217 30.85 11.33 0.87
N SER A 218 31.00 10.20 1.59
CA SER A 218 29.90 9.27 1.88
C SER A 218 28.77 9.96 2.60
N LEU A 219 29.03 10.67 3.70
CA LEU A 219 28.04 11.40 4.48
C LEU A 219 27.34 12.49 3.64
N MET A 220 28.11 13.23 2.81
CA MET A 220 27.55 14.24 1.91
C MET A 220 26.65 13.61 0.84
N THR A 221 27.12 12.53 0.21
CA THR A 221 26.35 11.83 -0.84
C THR A 221 25.05 11.27 -0.27
N LEU A 222 25.10 10.62 0.90
CA LEU A 222 23.91 10.12 1.59
C LEU A 222 22.92 11.23 1.91
N ALA A 223 23.39 12.39 2.39
CA ALA A 223 22.52 13.53 2.65
C ALA A 223 21.80 14.02 1.36
N VAL A 224 22.52 14.14 0.25
CA VAL A 224 21.92 14.50 -1.05
C VAL A 224 20.90 13.45 -1.51
N LEU A 225 21.20 12.16 -1.32
CA LEU A 225 20.28 11.08 -1.66
C LEU A 225 19.00 11.12 -0.84
N PHE A 226 19.06 11.41 0.46
CA PHE A 226 17.87 11.61 1.30
C PHE A 226 16.95 12.70 0.78
N LEU A 227 17.51 13.84 0.34
CA LEU A 227 16.74 14.92 -0.28
C LEU A 227 16.14 14.50 -1.61
N GLY A 228 16.92 13.81 -2.45
CA GLY A 228 16.46 13.29 -3.73
C GLY A 228 15.29 12.30 -3.58
N VAL A 229 15.38 11.36 -2.65
CA VAL A 229 14.30 10.41 -2.34
C VAL A 229 13.08 11.14 -1.81
N LEU A 230 13.22 12.09 -0.89
CA LEU A 230 12.11 12.90 -0.41
C LEU A 230 11.42 13.67 -1.53
N TRP A 231 12.19 14.23 -2.47
CA TRP A 231 11.64 14.95 -3.62
C TRP A 231 10.82 14.02 -4.52
N VAL A 232 11.34 12.83 -4.85
CA VAL A 232 10.63 11.84 -5.66
C VAL A 232 9.38 11.33 -4.93
N ASP A 233 9.47 11.06 -3.64
CA ASP A 233 8.32 10.67 -2.82
C ASP A 233 7.21 11.74 -2.89
N ARG A 234 7.56 13.02 -2.74
CA ARG A 234 6.57 14.10 -2.84
C ARG A 234 5.98 14.24 -4.25
N ALA A 235 6.79 14.04 -5.29
CA ALA A 235 6.34 14.15 -6.67
C ALA A 235 5.45 12.97 -7.08
N SER A 236 5.84 11.74 -6.72
CA SER A 236 5.17 10.51 -7.17
C SER A 236 4.00 10.09 -6.27
N LEU A 237 4.05 10.40 -4.97
CA LEU A 237 3.08 9.90 -4.00
C LEU A 237 1.95 10.90 -3.69
N ARG A 238 2.09 12.19 -4.04
CA ARG A 238 1.04 13.20 -3.81
C ARG A 238 -0.30 12.88 -4.45
N GLN A 239 -0.28 12.18 -5.57
CA GLN A 239 -1.48 11.83 -6.34
C GLN A 239 -2.06 10.46 -5.95
N ARG A 240 -1.48 9.80 -4.95
CA ARG A 240 -1.90 8.48 -4.49
C ARG A 240 -2.69 8.59 -3.19
N ALA A 241 -3.61 7.64 -2.99
CA ALA A 241 -4.35 7.51 -1.73
C ALA A 241 -3.44 6.94 -0.63
N LEU A 242 -2.64 7.80 -0.02
CA LEU A 242 -1.79 7.47 1.11
C LEU A 242 -2.52 7.75 2.43
N PRO A 243 -2.13 7.08 3.52
CA PRO A 243 -2.65 7.40 4.85
C PRO A 243 -2.43 8.89 5.18
N PRO A 244 -3.42 9.55 5.83
CA PRO A 244 -3.27 10.93 6.27
C PRO A 244 -2.00 11.12 7.11
N GLY A 245 -1.26 12.19 6.87
CA GLY A 245 -0.03 12.50 7.62
C GLY A 245 1.24 11.78 7.14
N TYR A 246 1.16 10.79 6.23
CA TYR A 246 2.35 10.06 5.77
C TYR A 246 3.46 10.96 5.22
N LEU A 247 3.13 11.92 4.34
CA LEU A 247 4.12 12.85 3.78
C LEU A 247 4.70 13.80 4.84
N GLY A 248 3.92 14.15 5.86
CA GLY A 248 4.40 14.92 7.02
C GLY A 248 5.41 14.12 7.84
N LEU A 249 5.08 12.86 8.16
CA LEU A 249 6.00 11.95 8.85
C LEU A 249 7.30 11.79 8.06
N ARG A 250 7.23 11.57 6.75
CA ARG A 250 8.39 11.47 5.86
C ARG A 250 9.29 12.70 5.91
N LEU A 251 8.69 13.89 5.95
CA LEU A 251 9.45 15.14 6.06
C LEU A 251 10.22 15.20 7.39
N VAL A 252 9.56 14.90 8.51
CA VAL A 252 10.19 14.92 9.84
C VAL A 252 11.32 13.88 9.95
N LEU A 253 11.10 12.66 9.46
CA LEU A 253 12.11 11.61 9.47
C LEU A 253 13.32 11.97 8.60
N THR A 254 13.10 12.54 7.42
CA THR A 254 14.20 13.01 6.56
C THR A 254 14.95 14.17 7.20
N ALA A 255 14.26 15.12 7.83
CA ALA A 255 14.90 16.24 8.53
C ALA A 255 15.79 15.74 9.69
N GLY A 256 15.31 14.77 10.47
CA GLY A 256 16.10 14.15 11.54
C GLY A 256 17.35 13.41 11.03
N ALA A 257 17.22 12.64 9.95
CA ALA A 257 18.35 11.99 9.29
C ALA A 257 19.37 13.01 8.77
N MET A 258 18.89 14.06 8.12
CA MET A 258 19.73 15.16 7.61
C MET A 258 20.50 15.87 8.72
N LEU A 259 19.87 16.16 9.85
CA LEU A 259 20.52 16.76 11.00
C LEU A 259 21.66 15.88 11.55
N ALA A 260 21.42 14.57 11.65
CA ALA A 260 22.43 13.63 12.11
C ALA A 260 23.61 13.50 11.14
N LEU A 261 23.33 13.39 9.82
CA LEU A 261 24.37 13.32 8.79
C LEU A 261 25.17 14.63 8.73
N ALA A 262 24.51 15.79 8.83
CA ALA A 262 25.19 17.09 8.90
C ALA A 262 26.05 17.23 10.17
N SER A 263 25.56 16.71 11.31
CA SER A 263 26.34 16.65 12.55
C SER A 263 27.60 15.81 12.38
N GLY A 264 27.49 14.59 11.80
CA GLY A 264 28.64 13.74 11.50
C GLY A 264 29.62 14.39 10.53
N LEU A 265 29.11 15.04 9.47
CA LEU A 265 29.94 15.80 8.53
C LEU A 265 30.71 16.93 9.22
N ALA A 266 30.06 17.67 10.13
CA ALA A 266 30.73 18.73 10.88
C ALA A 266 31.92 18.20 11.72
N VAL A 267 31.77 17.01 12.31
CA VAL A 267 32.89 16.34 13.03
C VAL A 267 34.05 16.08 12.08
N THR A 268 33.80 15.55 10.87
CA THR A 268 34.88 15.24 9.90
C THR A 268 35.58 16.49 9.35
N LEU A 269 34.91 17.66 9.37
CA LEU A 269 35.47 18.92 8.92
C LEU A 269 36.28 19.64 10.00
N LEU A 270 36.04 19.33 11.26
CA LEU A 270 36.70 19.96 12.41
C LEU A 270 37.82 19.11 13.02
N ALA A 271 37.89 17.82 12.62
CA ALA A 271 38.96 16.89 13.02
C ALA A 271 40.18 17.03 12.09
#